data_ea458bd985c6cb4e22d3287016a6249c
#
_entry.id   ea458bd985c6cb4e22d3287016a6249c
#
_cell.length_a   1.000
_cell.length_b   1.000
_cell.length_c   1.000
_cell.angle_alpha   90.00
_cell.angle_beta   90.00
_cell.angle_gamma   90.00
#
_symmetry.space_group_name_H-M   'P 1'
#
loop_
_entity.id
_entity.type
_entity.pdbx_description
1 polymer ?
#
loop_
_entity_poly.entity_id
_entity_poly.type
_entity_poly.pdbx_seq_one_letter_code
_entity_poly.pdbx_strand_id
1 'polypeptide(L)'
;MTTPAIRSELAPTGKLRVGINMSNFLLTAKDPVTGEPGGIAVDLGRELGRRLGVPVEIIPYPNPGALADAAKTGVWDVGFLGAEPQRANEIDFTAAYVEIEASYLVPPGSKLKAIADVDGKGVRIVVPEKSAYELFLTRSLKQAELTRVKGADTAFQRFVADKFDALAGLKPRLVTDAGNLPGSRILDGNFTAVQQAVGTPKGRAAGARYLSEFIEDIKATGLVAKVIEKNNVRGLTVAAKA
;
A
#
# COMPACT_ATOMS: atom_id res chain seq x y z
N MET A 1 -27.01 -3.99 6.34
CA MET A 1 -27.89 -3.19 5.44
C MET A 1 -27.37 -1.78 5.38
N THR A 2 -27.39 -1.16 4.21
CA THR A 2 -27.00 0.25 4.01
C THR A 2 -28.07 1.18 4.55
N THR A 3 -27.70 2.02 5.52
CA THR A 3 -28.59 3.05 6.08
C THR A 3 -28.38 4.40 5.37
N PRO A 4 -29.32 5.35 5.46
CA PRO A 4 -29.12 6.72 4.95
C PRO A 4 -27.85 7.38 5.49
N ALA A 5 -27.51 7.17 6.78
CA ALA A 5 -26.30 7.71 7.40
C ALA A 5 -25.02 7.20 6.73
N ILE A 6 -24.94 5.88 6.43
CA ILE A 6 -23.78 5.29 5.73
C ILE A 6 -23.63 5.94 4.35
N ARG A 7 -24.72 6.08 3.59
CA ARG A 7 -24.67 6.69 2.27
C ARG A 7 -24.29 8.16 2.31
N SER A 8 -24.79 8.93 3.27
CA SER A 8 -24.44 10.34 3.40
C SER A 8 -22.96 10.55 3.76
N GLU A 9 -22.33 9.61 4.47
CA GLU A 9 -20.92 9.68 4.81
C GLU A 9 -19.99 9.14 3.71
N LEU A 10 -20.36 8.02 3.04
CA LEU A 10 -19.51 7.37 2.04
C LEU A 10 -19.79 7.78 0.60
N ALA A 11 -20.95 8.37 0.32
CA ALA A 11 -21.32 8.84 -1.02
C ALA A 11 -22.08 10.18 -0.96
N PRO A 12 -21.50 11.23 -0.33
CA PRO A 12 -22.18 12.50 -0.08
C PRO A 12 -22.58 13.22 -1.37
N THR A 13 -21.94 12.90 -2.49
CA THR A 13 -22.21 13.49 -3.81
C THR A 13 -23.12 12.61 -4.69
N GLY A 14 -23.71 11.55 -4.11
CA GLY A 14 -24.50 10.55 -4.84
C GLY A 14 -23.67 9.46 -5.52
N LYS A 15 -22.35 9.54 -5.46
CA LYS A 15 -21.38 8.53 -5.93
C LYS A 15 -20.29 8.29 -4.89
N LEU A 16 -19.74 7.09 -4.89
CA LEU A 16 -18.59 6.72 -4.06
C LEU A 16 -17.30 7.09 -4.79
N ARG A 17 -16.55 8.06 -4.25
CA ARG A 17 -15.25 8.47 -4.79
C ARG A 17 -14.15 7.67 -4.12
N VAL A 18 -13.49 6.80 -4.92
CA VAL A 18 -12.49 5.84 -4.44
C VAL A 18 -11.09 6.31 -4.82
N GLY A 19 -10.32 6.75 -3.83
CA GLY A 19 -8.91 7.09 -4.00
C GLY A 19 -8.03 5.83 -4.05
N ILE A 20 -7.17 5.72 -5.07
CA ILE A 20 -6.25 4.58 -5.23
C ILE A 20 -4.82 5.02 -5.47
N ASN A 21 -3.88 4.25 -4.91
CA ASN A 21 -2.45 4.46 -5.06
C ASN A 21 -1.91 3.73 -6.29
N MET A 22 -1.66 4.43 -7.38
CA MET A 22 -1.17 3.87 -8.65
C MET A 22 0.29 3.41 -8.62
N SER A 23 1.08 3.75 -7.59
CA SER A 23 2.45 3.26 -7.48
C SER A 23 2.56 1.83 -6.95
N ASN A 24 1.47 1.25 -6.44
CA ASN A 24 1.47 -0.13 -5.96
C ASN A 24 0.99 -1.08 -7.07
N PHE A 25 1.91 -1.52 -7.91
CA PHE A 25 1.65 -2.42 -9.05
C PHE A 25 1.05 -3.79 -8.66
N LEU A 26 1.08 -4.16 -7.38
CA LEU A 26 0.42 -5.37 -6.89
C LEU A 26 -1.09 -5.20 -6.71
N LEU A 27 -1.53 -3.98 -6.42
CA LEU A 27 -2.93 -3.68 -6.10
C LEU A 27 -3.64 -2.88 -7.18
N THR A 28 -2.85 -2.23 -8.06
CA THR A 28 -3.37 -1.38 -9.11
C THR A 28 -2.66 -1.64 -10.43
N ALA A 29 -3.39 -1.45 -11.51
CA ALA A 29 -2.87 -1.55 -12.87
C ALA A 29 -3.47 -0.43 -13.72
N LYS A 30 -2.87 -0.16 -14.86
CA LYS A 30 -3.49 0.62 -15.94
C LYS A 30 -3.87 -0.30 -17.07
N ASP A 31 -5.07 -0.14 -17.60
CA ASP A 31 -5.44 -0.78 -18.85
C ASP A 31 -4.49 -0.30 -19.96
N PRO A 32 -3.83 -1.21 -20.70
CA PRO A 32 -2.82 -0.83 -21.67
C PRO A 32 -3.38 -0.08 -22.90
N VAL A 33 -4.68 -0.17 -23.14
CA VAL A 33 -5.34 0.45 -24.30
C VAL A 33 -6.01 1.76 -23.91
N THR A 34 -6.79 1.76 -22.82
CA THR A 34 -7.58 2.94 -22.40
C THR A 34 -6.85 3.82 -21.40
N GLY A 35 -5.83 3.29 -20.73
CA GLY A 35 -5.15 3.96 -19.61
C GLY A 35 -5.96 3.99 -18.31
N GLU A 36 -7.16 3.44 -18.30
CA GLU A 36 -8.06 3.42 -17.17
C GLU A 36 -7.48 2.62 -15.99
N PRO A 37 -7.70 3.09 -14.75
CA PRO A 37 -7.28 2.37 -13.57
C PRO A 37 -8.01 1.03 -13.41
N GLY A 38 -7.27 -0.02 -13.07
CA GLY A 38 -7.73 -1.36 -12.77
C GLY A 38 -6.99 -1.99 -11.60
N GLY A 39 -7.15 -3.29 -11.41
CA GLY A 39 -6.49 -4.06 -10.36
C GLY A 39 -7.35 -4.29 -9.13
N ILE A 40 -6.75 -4.94 -8.13
CA ILE A 40 -7.43 -5.42 -6.92
C ILE A 40 -8.16 -4.29 -6.18
N ALA A 41 -7.49 -3.14 -5.97
CA ALA A 41 -8.09 -2.02 -5.25
C ALA A 41 -9.30 -1.44 -5.97
N VAL A 42 -9.25 -1.38 -7.30
CA VAL A 42 -10.38 -0.91 -8.13
C VAL A 42 -11.55 -1.89 -8.10
N ASP A 43 -11.26 -3.19 -8.21
CA ASP A 43 -12.30 -4.24 -8.15
C ASP A 43 -13.02 -4.24 -6.79
N LEU A 44 -12.28 -4.11 -5.68
CA LEU A 44 -12.86 -4.02 -4.34
C LEU A 44 -13.64 -2.71 -4.14
N GLY A 45 -13.15 -1.59 -4.67
CA GLY A 45 -13.86 -0.31 -4.66
C GLY A 45 -15.19 -0.37 -5.43
N ARG A 46 -15.21 -1.03 -6.59
CA ARG A 46 -16.43 -1.28 -7.37
C ARG A 46 -17.42 -2.19 -6.63
N GLU A 47 -16.94 -3.24 -5.97
CA GLU A 47 -17.78 -4.10 -5.14
C GLU A 47 -18.39 -3.34 -3.96
N LEU A 48 -17.62 -2.45 -3.31
CA LEU A 48 -18.13 -1.58 -2.26
C LEU A 48 -19.27 -0.68 -2.78
N GLY A 49 -19.08 -0.03 -3.93
CA GLY A 49 -20.12 0.80 -4.55
C GLY A 49 -21.37 0.01 -4.92
N ARG A 50 -21.21 -1.21 -5.45
CA ARG A 50 -22.32 -2.14 -5.74
C ARG A 50 -23.13 -2.46 -4.48
N ARG A 51 -22.45 -2.73 -3.35
CA ARG A 51 -23.13 -2.99 -2.07
C ARG A 51 -23.81 -1.76 -1.48
N LEU A 52 -23.24 -0.57 -1.67
CA LEU A 52 -23.84 0.68 -1.29
C LEU A 52 -25.02 1.09 -2.20
N GLY A 53 -25.11 0.50 -3.39
CA GLY A 53 -26.11 0.86 -4.41
C GLY A 53 -25.87 2.25 -4.99
N VAL A 54 -24.60 2.64 -5.21
CA VAL A 54 -24.21 3.95 -5.78
C VAL A 54 -23.15 3.76 -6.88
N PRO A 55 -23.09 4.66 -7.87
CA PRO A 55 -22.00 4.70 -8.85
C PRO A 55 -20.64 4.91 -8.17
N VAL A 56 -19.57 4.40 -8.82
CA VAL A 56 -18.18 4.55 -8.34
C VAL A 56 -17.41 5.47 -9.28
N GLU A 57 -16.67 6.40 -8.69
CA GLU A 57 -15.66 7.21 -9.36
C GLU A 57 -14.28 6.85 -8.81
N ILE A 58 -13.38 6.39 -9.68
CA ILE A 58 -12.01 6.06 -9.29
C ILE A 58 -11.13 7.32 -9.43
N ILE A 59 -10.43 7.68 -8.35
CA ILE A 59 -9.53 8.83 -8.30
C ILE A 59 -8.10 8.33 -8.13
N PRO A 60 -7.29 8.29 -9.21
CA PRO A 60 -5.92 7.81 -9.15
C PRO A 60 -4.98 8.83 -8.53
N TYR A 61 -4.10 8.37 -7.64
CA TYR A 61 -3.01 9.14 -7.05
C TYR A 61 -1.66 8.54 -7.44
N PRO A 62 -0.64 9.37 -7.70
CA PRO A 62 0.66 8.89 -8.15
C PRO A 62 1.43 8.09 -7.08
N ASN A 63 1.13 8.31 -5.80
CA ASN A 63 1.76 7.62 -4.67
C ASN A 63 0.85 7.65 -3.43
N PRO A 64 1.12 6.80 -2.40
CA PRO A 64 0.27 6.71 -1.23
C PRO A 64 0.32 7.95 -0.32
N GLY A 65 1.40 8.75 -0.39
CA GLY A 65 1.49 10.01 0.32
C GLY A 65 0.52 11.04 -0.22
N ALA A 66 0.46 11.22 -1.55
CA ALA A 66 -0.48 12.14 -2.19
C ALA A 66 -1.94 11.74 -1.90
N LEU A 67 -2.25 10.42 -1.90
CA LEU A 67 -3.57 9.93 -1.52
C LEU A 67 -3.90 10.26 -0.05
N ALA A 68 -2.97 10.03 0.87
CA ALA A 68 -3.18 10.31 2.30
C ALA A 68 -3.31 11.82 2.57
N ASP A 69 -2.44 12.64 1.95
CA ASP A 69 -2.47 14.11 2.12
C ASP A 69 -3.82 14.69 1.64
N ALA A 70 -4.45 14.08 0.63
CA ALA A 70 -5.74 14.49 0.10
C ALA A 70 -6.95 14.16 1.01
N ALA A 71 -6.79 13.40 2.08
CA ALA A 71 -7.88 13.07 3.02
C ALA A 71 -8.59 14.30 3.56
N LYS A 72 -7.82 15.37 3.84
CA LYS A 72 -8.34 16.64 4.39
C LYS A 72 -9.14 17.47 3.40
N THR A 73 -9.03 17.19 2.12
CA THR A 73 -9.61 18.05 1.07
C THR A 73 -11.01 17.63 0.65
N GLY A 74 -11.47 16.46 1.12
CA GLY A 74 -12.80 15.94 0.79
C GLY A 74 -12.97 15.54 -0.68
N VAL A 75 -11.88 15.32 -1.42
CA VAL A 75 -11.92 14.91 -2.85
C VAL A 75 -12.20 13.43 -3.02
N TRP A 76 -11.96 12.61 -2.02
CA TRP A 76 -12.31 11.19 -2.02
C TRP A 76 -13.08 10.81 -0.75
N ASP A 77 -13.85 9.73 -0.82
CA ASP A 77 -14.66 9.24 0.28
C ASP A 77 -14.07 8.01 0.95
N VAL A 78 -13.42 7.16 0.15
CA VAL A 78 -12.76 5.93 0.58
C VAL A 78 -11.41 5.83 -0.11
N GLY A 79 -10.36 5.49 0.64
CA GLY A 79 -9.00 5.35 0.12
C GLY A 79 -8.44 3.94 0.35
N PHE A 80 -7.79 3.37 -0.66
CA PHE A 80 -7.07 2.09 -0.58
C PHE A 80 -5.58 2.35 -0.47
N LEU A 81 -5.02 2.19 0.75
CA LEU A 81 -3.59 2.45 1.02
C LEU A 81 -3.12 1.71 2.27
N GLY A 82 -1.80 1.61 2.44
CA GLY A 82 -1.22 1.03 3.64
C GLY A 82 -1.60 1.83 4.89
N ALA A 83 -2.14 1.15 5.90
CA ALA A 83 -2.42 1.75 7.19
C ALA A 83 -1.11 2.05 7.93
N GLU A 84 -0.96 3.28 8.39
CA GLU A 84 0.19 3.76 9.16
C GLU A 84 -0.25 4.73 10.25
N PRO A 85 0.38 4.72 11.43
CA PRO A 85 -0.01 5.59 12.54
C PRO A 85 -0.08 7.07 12.17
N GLN A 86 0.86 7.55 11.35
CA GLN A 86 0.87 8.95 10.91
C GLN A 86 -0.35 9.28 10.04
N ARG A 87 -0.79 8.36 9.19
CA ARG A 87 -1.99 8.52 8.34
C ARG A 87 -3.29 8.42 9.14
N ALA A 88 -3.27 7.62 10.22
CA ALA A 88 -4.41 7.46 11.12
C ALA A 88 -4.80 8.73 11.89
N ASN A 89 -4.00 9.80 11.83
CA ASN A 89 -4.40 11.10 12.35
C ASN A 89 -5.58 11.71 11.57
N GLU A 90 -5.71 11.40 10.29
CA GLU A 90 -6.71 11.99 9.38
C GLU A 90 -7.66 10.95 8.75
N ILE A 91 -7.31 9.67 8.85
CA ILE A 91 -8.03 8.57 8.19
C ILE A 91 -8.39 7.53 9.24
N ASP A 92 -9.66 7.14 9.26
CA ASP A 92 -10.14 5.98 10.00
C ASP A 92 -9.97 4.74 9.11
N PHE A 93 -9.03 3.86 9.51
CA PHE A 93 -8.72 2.64 8.76
C PHE A 93 -9.51 1.44 9.27
N THR A 94 -9.85 0.55 8.34
CA THR A 94 -10.26 -0.83 8.65
C THR A 94 -9.06 -1.67 9.07
N ALA A 95 -9.29 -2.92 9.49
CA ALA A 95 -8.26 -3.94 9.43
C ALA A 95 -7.77 -4.12 7.99
N ALA A 96 -6.57 -4.69 7.83
CA ALA A 96 -6.02 -4.98 6.51
C ALA A 96 -6.88 -6.00 5.76
N TYR A 97 -6.97 -5.84 4.43
CA TYR A 97 -7.52 -6.87 3.54
C TYR A 97 -6.42 -7.76 2.95
N VAL A 98 -5.22 -7.22 2.75
CA VAL A 98 -4.00 -7.97 2.40
C VAL A 98 -2.78 -7.40 3.10
N GLU A 99 -1.78 -8.25 3.27
CA GLU A 99 -0.46 -7.91 3.79
C GLU A 99 0.59 -8.10 2.71
N ILE A 100 1.57 -7.19 2.67
CA ILE A 100 2.69 -7.24 1.74
C ILE A 100 3.98 -7.09 2.53
N GLU A 101 4.81 -8.12 2.55
CA GLU A 101 6.10 -8.08 3.23
C GLU A 101 7.04 -7.05 2.60
N ALA A 102 7.73 -6.29 3.46
CA ALA A 102 8.80 -5.39 3.07
C ALA A 102 10.14 -5.87 3.65
N SER A 103 11.17 -5.87 2.81
CA SER A 103 12.51 -6.33 3.14
C SER A 103 13.57 -5.42 2.52
N TYR A 104 14.80 -5.88 2.51
CA TYR A 104 15.94 -5.18 1.92
C TYR A 104 16.56 -6.00 0.79
N LEU A 105 16.86 -5.33 -0.31
CA LEU A 105 17.78 -5.80 -1.33
C LEU A 105 19.18 -5.26 -1.01
N VAL A 106 20.19 -6.14 -0.99
CA VAL A 106 21.58 -5.76 -0.77
C VAL A 106 22.42 -6.06 -2.01
N PRO A 107 23.48 -5.26 -2.28
CA PRO A 107 24.29 -5.41 -3.49
C PRO A 107 25.14 -6.69 -3.47
N PRO A 108 25.70 -7.09 -4.63
CA PRO A 108 26.65 -8.19 -4.70
C PRO A 108 27.81 -8.00 -3.71
N GLY A 109 28.19 -9.08 -3.01
CA GLY A 109 29.28 -9.03 -2.04
C GLY A 109 28.99 -8.31 -0.71
N SER A 110 27.74 -7.88 -0.47
CA SER A 110 27.35 -7.22 0.77
C SER A 110 27.65 -8.09 2.00
N LYS A 111 28.14 -7.43 3.05
CA LYS A 111 28.38 -8.03 4.37
C LYS A 111 27.12 -8.15 5.22
N LEU A 112 26.05 -7.41 4.88
CA LEU A 112 24.77 -7.48 5.58
C LEU A 112 24.12 -8.84 5.27
N LYS A 113 23.87 -9.67 6.29
CA LYS A 113 23.37 -11.04 6.14
C LYS A 113 21.93 -11.20 6.61
N ALA A 114 21.52 -10.41 7.58
CA ALA A 114 20.21 -10.46 8.20
C ALA A 114 19.55 -9.07 8.24
N ILE A 115 18.23 -9.02 8.43
CA ILE A 115 17.45 -7.79 8.60
C ILE A 115 18.06 -6.92 9.73
N ALA A 116 18.47 -7.53 10.83
CA ALA A 116 19.03 -6.81 12.00
C ALA A 116 20.36 -6.10 11.70
N ASP A 117 21.13 -6.58 10.71
CA ASP A 117 22.41 -5.97 10.34
C ASP A 117 22.24 -4.61 9.67
N VAL A 118 21.06 -4.34 9.12
CA VAL A 118 20.80 -3.12 8.30
C VAL A 118 20.69 -1.88 9.15
N ASP A 119 20.22 -1.96 10.42
CA ASP A 119 20.24 -0.82 11.34
C ASP A 119 21.61 -0.66 12.01
N GLY A 120 22.66 -0.62 11.23
CA GLY A 120 24.05 -0.46 11.67
C GLY A 120 24.58 0.95 11.42
N LYS A 121 25.53 1.40 12.27
CA LYS A 121 26.21 2.68 12.09
C LYS A 121 26.95 2.75 10.75
N GLY A 122 26.66 3.78 9.96
CA GLY A 122 27.24 4.01 8.65
C GLY A 122 26.59 3.19 7.51
N VAL A 123 25.56 2.39 7.80
CA VAL A 123 24.77 1.72 6.77
C VAL A 123 23.82 2.75 6.12
N ARG A 124 23.88 2.86 4.80
CA ARG A 124 23.07 3.78 4.01
C ARG A 124 21.93 3.02 3.31
N ILE A 125 20.71 3.38 3.62
CA ILE A 125 19.49 2.78 3.06
C ILE A 125 18.83 3.79 2.13
N VAL A 126 18.43 3.37 0.93
CA VAL A 126 17.57 4.15 0.06
C VAL A 126 16.15 3.58 0.05
N VAL A 127 15.15 4.46 0.01
CA VAL A 127 13.73 4.08 0.09
C VAL A 127 12.85 5.09 -0.66
N PRO A 128 11.74 4.64 -1.30
CA PRO A 128 10.73 5.55 -1.82
C PRO A 128 10.06 6.35 -0.69
N GLU A 129 10.10 7.68 -0.81
CA GLU A 129 9.49 8.59 0.16
C GLU A 129 7.98 8.39 0.31
N LYS A 130 7.45 8.65 1.51
CA LYS A 130 6.03 8.56 1.85
C LYS A 130 5.39 7.19 1.59
N SER A 131 6.19 6.13 1.40
CA SER A 131 5.69 4.75 1.40
C SER A 131 5.39 4.29 2.85
N ALA A 132 4.52 3.28 3.04
CA ALA A 132 4.21 2.78 4.37
C ALA A 132 5.46 2.22 5.08
N TYR A 133 6.30 1.51 4.33
CA TYR A 133 7.54 0.95 4.87
C TYR A 133 8.63 2.03 5.13
N GLU A 134 8.63 3.15 4.39
CA GLU A 134 9.48 4.31 4.71
C GLU A 134 9.05 4.94 6.04
N LEU A 135 7.75 5.16 6.24
CA LEU A 135 7.20 5.68 7.49
C LEU A 135 7.52 4.76 8.68
N PHE A 136 7.48 3.42 8.46
CA PHE A 136 7.92 2.45 9.45
C PHE A 136 9.41 2.63 9.79
N LEU A 137 10.29 2.67 8.79
CA LEU A 137 11.73 2.81 8.98
C LEU A 137 12.08 4.13 9.68
N THR A 138 11.40 5.22 9.33
CA THR A 138 11.61 6.54 9.98
C THR A 138 11.45 6.49 11.50
N ARG A 139 10.51 5.69 12.01
CA ARG A 139 10.27 5.59 13.47
C ARG A 139 11.04 4.46 14.14
N SER A 140 11.57 3.47 13.37
CA SER A 140 12.20 2.27 13.93
C SER A 140 13.71 2.24 13.86
N LEU A 141 14.33 2.84 12.84
CA LEU A 141 15.78 2.89 12.69
C LEU A 141 16.41 3.79 13.77
N LYS A 142 17.56 3.34 14.28
CA LYS A 142 18.30 4.01 15.35
C LYS A 142 19.68 4.48 14.90
N GLN A 143 20.32 3.80 13.95
CA GLN A 143 21.72 4.01 13.60
C GLN A 143 21.95 4.20 12.10
N ALA A 144 21.18 3.50 11.24
CA ALA A 144 21.35 3.57 9.81
C ALA A 144 20.84 4.90 9.23
N GLU A 145 21.44 5.31 8.13
CA GLU A 145 21.08 6.51 7.39
C GLU A 145 20.01 6.22 6.35
N LEU A 146 18.86 6.92 6.43
CA LEU A 146 17.73 6.72 5.51
C LEU A 146 17.66 7.83 4.47
N THR A 147 17.92 7.51 3.22
CA THR A 147 17.79 8.41 2.07
C THR A 147 16.47 8.19 1.36
N ARG A 148 15.67 9.24 1.22
CA ARG A 148 14.34 9.24 0.61
C ARG A 148 14.40 9.75 -0.81
N VAL A 149 13.72 9.06 -1.73
CA VAL A 149 13.65 9.44 -3.14
C VAL A 149 12.24 9.27 -3.69
N LYS A 150 11.94 9.95 -4.81
CA LYS A 150 10.62 9.89 -5.43
C LYS A 150 10.45 8.60 -6.24
N GLY A 151 9.64 7.66 -5.72
CA GLY A 151 9.24 6.45 -6.42
C GLY A 151 10.24 5.32 -6.36
N ALA A 152 9.74 4.09 -6.61
CA ALA A 152 10.52 2.87 -6.49
C ALA A 152 11.59 2.71 -7.59
N ASP A 153 11.30 3.17 -8.81
CA ASP A 153 12.27 3.12 -9.91
C ASP A 153 13.49 3.98 -9.62
N THR A 154 13.27 5.21 -9.14
CA THR A 154 14.36 6.10 -8.71
C THR A 154 15.13 5.50 -7.54
N ALA A 155 14.45 4.85 -6.59
CA ALA A 155 15.11 4.21 -5.47
C ALA A 155 16.07 3.11 -5.93
N PHE A 156 15.64 2.26 -6.86
CA PHE A 156 16.51 1.21 -7.44
C PHE A 156 17.66 1.81 -8.24
N GLN A 157 17.42 2.82 -9.09
CA GLN A 157 18.48 3.50 -9.85
C GLN A 157 19.53 4.12 -8.93
N ARG A 158 19.11 4.82 -7.87
CA ARG A 158 20.01 5.41 -6.89
C ARG A 158 20.73 4.36 -6.06
N PHE A 159 20.06 3.25 -5.70
CA PHE A 159 20.69 2.11 -5.02
C PHE A 159 21.93 1.63 -5.76
N VAL A 160 21.80 1.45 -7.07
CA VAL A 160 22.89 0.99 -7.93
C VAL A 160 23.95 2.09 -8.17
N ALA A 161 23.51 3.27 -8.60
CA ALA A 161 24.42 4.35 -9.01
C ALA A 161 25.25 4.91 -7.85
N ASP A 162 24.61 5.13 -6.69
CA ASP A 162 25.26 5.75 -5.52
C ASP A 162 25.82 4.72 -4.55
N LYS A 163 25.76 3.41 -4.91
CA LYS A 163 26.28 2.29 -4.11
C LYS A 163 25.77 2.31 -2.68
N PHE A 164 24.44 2.38 -2.50
CA PHE A 164 23.82 2.22 -1.19
C PHE A 164 24.02 0.79 -0.66
N ASP A 165 24.04 0.63 0.65
CA ASP A 165 24.23 -0.66 1.30
C ASP A 165 22.96 -1.51 1.27
N ALA A 166 21.79 -0.87 1.26
CA ALA A 166 20.49 -1.54 1.14
C ALA A 166 19.45 -0.68 0.41
N LEU A 167 18.57 -1.35 -0.35
CA LEU A 167 17.33 -0.81 -0.89
C LEU A 167 16.16 -1.40 -0.10
N ALA A 168 15.37 -0.55 0.55
CA ALA A 168 14.15 -0.98 1.21
C ALA A 168 12.97 -0.99 0.22
N GLY A 169 12.18 -2.07 0.23
CA GLY A 169 11.06 -2.20 -0.68
C GLY A 169 10.10 -3.34 -0.34
N LEU A 170 8.96 -3.39 -1.02
CA LEU A 170 8.08 -4.54 -0.98
C LEU A 170 8.78 -5.75 -1.62
N LYS A 171 8.73 -6.91 -0.99
CA LYS A 171 9.43 -8.12 -1.48
C LYS A 171 9.16 -8.43 -2.95
N PRO A 172 7.91 -8.42 -3.47
CA PRO A 172 7.68 -8.71 -4.88
C PRO A 172 8.37 -7.71 -5.82
N ARG A 173 8.49 -6.43 -5.41
CA ARG A 173 9.26 -5.44 -6.15
C ARG A 173 10.76 -5.73 -6.09
N LEU A 174 11.28 -6.06 -4.91
CA LEU A 174 12.70 -6.40 -4.75
C LEU A 174 13.10 -7.64 -5.54
N VAL A 175 12.19 -8.60 -5.77
CA VAL A 175 12.42 -9.74 -6.66
C VAL A 175 12.67 -9.27 -8.10
N THR A 176 11.88 -8.34 -8.59
CA THR A 176 12.09 -7.73 -9.92
C THR A 176 13.42 -6.98 -9.98
N ASP A 177 13.70 -6.17 -8.97
CA ASP A 177 14.92 -5.36 -8.89
C ASP A 177 16.18 -6.25 -8.79
N ALA A 178 16.13 -7.36 -8.05
CA ALA A 178 17.20 -8.34 -7.95
C ALA A 178 17.49 -9.02 -9.31
N GLY A 179 16.47 -9.28 -10.11
CA GLY A 179 16.62 -9.78 -11.47
C GLY A 179 17.40 -8.83 -12.38
N ASN A 180 17.34 -7.52 -12.11
CA ASN A 180 18.05 -6.48 -12.85
C ASN A 180 19.46 -6.17 -12.29
N LEU A 181 19.86 -6.80 -11.16
CA LEU A 181 21.17 -6.63 -10.55
C LEU A 181 21.75 -8.01 -10.15
N PRO A 182 22.34 -8.75 -11.10
CA PRO A 182 22.90 -10.07 -10.84
C PRO A 182 23.88 -10.10 -9.65
N GLY A 183 23.72 -11.10 -8.78
CA GLY A 183 24.53 -11.25 -7.57
C GLY A 183 24.04 -10.45 -6.37
N SER A 184 23.05 -9.57 -6.52
CA SER A 184 22.31 -8.99 -5.41
C SER A 184 21.43 -10.04 -4.74
N ARG A 185 21.00 -9.80 -3.51
CA ARG A 185 20.11 -10.72 -2.79
C ARG A 185 19.14 -9.99 -1.89
N ILE A 186 17.94 -10.51 -1.77
CA ILE A 186 16.97 -10.07 -0.78
C ILE A 186 17.31 -10.75 0.54
N LEU A 187 17.33 -9.99 1.63
CA LEU A 187 17.56 -10.56 2.96
C LEU A 187 16.35 -11.42 3.39
N ASP A 188 16.66 -12.55 4.04
CA ASP A 188 15.64 -13.45 4.56
C ASP A 188 14.79 -12.77 5.64
N GLY A 189 13.52 -13.12 5.70
CA GLY A 189 12.54 -12.46 6.57
C GLY A 189 12.07 -11.11 6.03
N ASN A 190 11.49 -10.32 6.89
CA ASN A 190 11.00 -8.97 6.59
C ASN A 190 11.25 -8.05 7.80
N PHE A 191 11.36 -6.75 7.58
CA PHE A 191 11.39 -5.79 8.69
C PHE A 191 9.99 -5.31 9.07
N THR A 192 9.01 -5.44 8.18
CA THR A 192 7.59 -5.19 8.43
C THR A 192 6.73 -5.86 7.34
N ALA A 193 5.44 -6.04 7.64
CA ALA A 193 4.42 -6.34 6.64
C ALA A 193 3.47 -5.15 6.53
N VAL A 194 3.40 -4.57 5.33
CA VAL A 194 2.53 -3.42 5.08
C VAL A 194 1.07 -3.88 5.09
N GLN A 195 0.31 -3.32 6.01
CA GLN A 195 -1.11 -3.58 6.19
C GLN A 195 -1.91 -2.76 5.17
N GLN A 196 -2.30 -3.37 4.05
CA GLN A 196 -3.13 -2.71 3.04
C GLN A 196 -4.57 -2.70 3.51
N ALA A 197 -5.09 -1.51 3.76
CA ALA A 197 -6.41 -1.31 4.35
C ALA A 197 -7.26 -0.36 3.51
N VAL A 198 -8.52 -0.28 3.88
CA VAL A 198 -9.45 0.72 3.38
C VAL A 198 -9.66 1.75 4.47
N GLY A 199 -9.66 3.03 4.09
CA GLY A 199 -9.89 4.09 5.03
C GLY A 199 -10.89 5.12 4.51
N THR A 200 -11.49 5.86 5.44
CA THR A 200 -12.33 7.03 5.15
C THR A 200 -11.80 8.23 5.94
N PRO A 201 -11.94 9.47 5.45
CA PRO A 201 -11.58 10.64 6.26
C PRO A 201 -12.28 10.61 7.62
N LYS A 202 -11.60 11.07 8.67
CA LYS A 202 -12.13 11.10 10.03
C LYS A 202 -13.47 11.84 10.13
N GLY A 203 -14.25 11.44 11.15
CA GLY A 203 -15.59 12.03 11.41
C GLY A 203 -16.74 11.32 10.70
N ARG A 204 -16.50 10.22 10.02
CA ARG A 204 -17.48 9.40 9.30
C ARG A 204 -17.73 8.07 10.02
N ALA A 205 -18.26 8.13 11.24
CA ALA A 205 -18.35 6.99 12.15
C ALA A 205 -19.22 5.83 11.61
N ALA A 206 -20.34 6.12 10.99
CA ALA A 206 -21.20 5.10 10.38
C ALA A 206 -20.52 4.46 9.15
N GLY A 207 -19.86 5.27 8.34
CA GLY A 207 -19.08 4.84 7.18
C GLY A 207 -17.90 3.97 7.59
N ALA A 208 -17.11 4.39 8.56
CA ALA A 208 -15.95 3.63 9.06
C ALA A 208 -16.36 2.24 9.60
N ARG A 209 -17.47 2.17 10.36
CA ARG A 209 -18.01 0.88 10.83
C ARG A 209 -18.42 -0.01 9.67
N TYR A 210 -19.16 0.54 8.72
CA TYR A 210 -19.59 -0.21 7.54
C TYR A 210 -18.40 -0.73 6.70
N LEU A 211 -17.35 0.08 6.55
CA LEU A 211 -16.12 -0.35 5.86
C LEU A 211 -15.43 -1.49 6.61
N SER A 212 -15.39 -1.46 7.94
CA SER A 212 -14.83 -2.55 8.74
C SER A 212 -15.62 -3.85 8.57
N GLU A 213 -16.95 -3.78 8.62
CA GLU A 213 -17.82 -4.93 8.35
C GLU A 213 -17.65 -5.46 6.92
N PHE A 214 -17.55 -4.56 5.94
CA PHE A 214 -17.31 -4.92 4.54
C PHE A 214 -16.00 -5.67 4.35
N ILE A 215 -14.90 -5.18 4.95
CA ILE A 215 -13.58 -5.82 4.81
C ILE A 215 -13.58 -7.21 5.46
N GLU A 216 -14.14 -7.37 6.64
CA GLU A 216 -14.21 -8.69 7.28
C GLU A 216 -15.07 -9.67 6.48
N ASP A 217 -16.19 -9.21 5.92
CA ASP A 217 -17.05 -10.04 5.08
C ASP A 217 -16.35 -10.48 3.78
N ILE A 218 -15.69 -9.58 3.06
CA ILE A 218 -15.00 -9.95 1.82
C ILE A 218 -13.78 -10.85 2.04
N LYS A 219 -13.14 -10.79 3.21
CA LYS A 219 -12.12 -11.77 3.63
C LYS A 219 -12.77 -13.13 3.90
N ALA A 220 -13.81 -13.16 4.74
CA ALA A 220 -14.49 -14.38 5.14
C ALA A 220 -15.15 -15.12 3.98
N THR A 221 -15.73 -14.43 3.02
CA THR A 221 -16.36 -15.00 1.82
C THR A 221 -15.37 -15.43 0.75
N GLY A 222 -14.07 -15.18 0.95
CA GLY A 222 -13.01 -15.48 -0.01
C GLY A 222 -12.99 -14.55 -1.23
N LEU A 223 -13.74 -13.43 -1.21
CA LEU A 223 -13.75 -12.49 -2.33
C LEU A 223 -12.38 -11.85 -2.56
N VAL A 224 -11.65 -11.51 -1.49
CA VAL A 224 -10.29 -10.96 -1.61
C VAL A 224 -9.39 -11.94 -2.36
N ALA A 225 -9.39 -13.22 -1.99
CA ALA A 225 -8.60 -14.25 -2.67
C ALA A 225 -8.97 -14.39 -4.15
N LYS A 226 -10.29 -14.40 -4.47
CA LYS A 226 -10.78 -14.47 -5.86
C LYS A 226 -10.35 -13.25 -6.68
N VAL A 227 -10.34 -12.06 -6.09
CA VAL A 227 -9.91 -10.84 -6.79
C VAL A 227 -8.40 -10.85 -7.01
N ILE A 228 -7.60 -11.37 -6.07
CA ILE A 228 -6.15 -11.58 -6.25
C ILE A 228 -5.89 -12.54 -7.41
N GLU A 229 -6.57 -13.69 -7.43
CA GLU A 229 -6.47 -14.68 -8.50
C GLU A 229 -6.88 -14.12 -9.87
N LYS A 230 -8.04 -13.44 -9.95
CA LYS A 230 -8.52 -12.76 -11.17
C LYS A 230 -7.48 -11.81 -11.77
N ASN A 231 -6.76 -11.08 -10.90
CA ASN A 231 -5.73 -10.12 -11.31
C ASN A 231 -4.35 -10.77 -11.52
N ASN A 232 -4.23 -12.09 -11.34
CA ASN A 232 -3.00 -12.87 -11.51
C ASN A 232 -1.80 -12.31 -10.72
N VAL A 233 -2.03 -11.83 -9.49
CA VAL A 233 -1.01 -11.21 -8.65
C VAL A 233 -0.44 -12.22 -7.65
N ARG A 234 0.89 -12.23 -7.49
CA ARG A 234 1.60 -13.07 -6.53
C ARG A 234 2.29 -12.21 -5.45
N GLY A 235 2.56 -12.82 -4.30
CA GLY A 235 3.27 -12.15 -3.19
C GLY A 235 2.36 -11.30 -2.29
N LEU A 236 1.05 -11.55 -2.36
CA LEU A 236 0.06 -11.01 -1.43
C LEU A 236 -0.41 -12.11 -0.48
N THR A 237 -0.60 -11.76 0.78
CA THR A 237 -1.25 -12.60 1.77
C THR A 237 -2.58 -11.95 2.16
N VAL A 238 -3.68 -12.70 2.05
CA VAL A 238 -4.97 -12.24 2.60
C VAL A 238 -4.82 -12.12 4.10
N ALA A 239 -5.11 -10.93 4.65
CA ALA A 239 -4.95 -10.68 6.06
C ALA A 239 -5.91 -11.54 6.90
N ALA A 240 -5.46 -11.95 8.08
CA ALA A 240 -6.30 -12.67 9.03
C ALA A 240 -7.54 -11.84 9.44
N LYS A 241 -8.54 -12.52 9.97
CA LYS A 241 -9.68 -11.85 10.60
C LYS A 241 -9.19 -11.03 11.79
N ALA A 242 -9.67 -9.79 11.91
CA ALA A 242 -9.38 -8.90 13.03
C ALA A 242 -10.21 -9.27 14.28
#